data_3077854067d366fd6e12a62cff717ada
#
_entry.id   3077854067d366fd6e12a62cff717ada
#
_cell.length_a   1.000
_cell.length_b   1.000
_cell.length_c   1.000
_cell.angle_alpha   90.00
_cell.angle_beta   90.00
_cell.angle_gamma   90.00
#
_symmetry.space_group_name_H-M   'P 1'
#
loop_
_entity.id
_entity.type
_entity.pdbx_description
1 polymer ?
#
loop_
_entity_poly.entity_id
_entity_poly.type
_entity_poly.pdbx_seq_one_letter_code
_entity_poly.pdbx_strand_id
1 'polypeptide(L)'
;MKKIMFAIITILIINKGFSQAKIANQTTLDSISKIVIHYLQAKQADSLYALAGEHFKSQLTEENFKSIANNQVFPLNDFQQITFISTENSVNSYKVDGTPELKLLISLDGKNKLETFLIQPFNN
;
A
#
# COMPACT_ATOMS: atom_id res chain seq x y z
N MET A 1 3.53 27.61 3.12
CA MET A 1 3.53 27.07 3.02
C MET A 1 3.56 26.27 3.47
N LYS A 2 3.51 25.82 3.45
CA LYS A 2 3.48 25.01 3.86
C LYS A 2 3.91 24.02 3.75
N LYS A 3 4.45 23.59 3.94
CA LYS A 3 4.95 22.75 3.82
C LYS A 3 4.71 21.69 4.27
N ILE A 4 4.58 20.98 4.01
CA ILE A 4 4.20 20.04 4.36
C ILE A 4 4.89 19.10 4.63
N MET A 5 5.07 18.64 5.13
CA MET A 5 5.72 17.83 5.46
C MET A 5 5.22 16.75 5.57
N PHE A 6 5.17 16.11 5.03
CA PHE A 6 4.62 15.11 5.24
C PHE A 6 5.31 14.08 5.40
N ALA A 7 5.04 13.71 5.99
CA ALA A 7 5.62 12.83 6.42
C ALA A 7 5.47 11.78 5.66
N ILE A 8 6.10 11.01 5.62
CA ILE A 8 6.07 10.02 4.97
C ILE A 8 5.30 9.07 5.49
N ILE A 9 4.28 8.78 5.09
CA ILE A 9 3.56 7.86 5.58
C ILE A 9 3.95 6.60 5.12
N THR A 10 4.64 5.90 5.77
CA THR A 10 5.11 4.73 5.32
C THR A 10 4.49 3.70 6.03
N ILE A 11 3.51 3.17 5.63
CA ILE A 11 2.97 2.11 6.29
C ILE A 11 3.63 1.04 5.67
N LEU A 12 4.75 0.66 6.08
CA LEU A 12 5.47 -0.24 5.45
C LEU A 12 6.02 -1.32 6.16
N ILE A 13 5.96 -2.42 5.78
CA ILE A 13 6.46 -3.49 6.41
C ILE A 13 7.43 -4.08 5.59
N ILE A 14 8.55 -4.12 5.90
CA ILE A 14 9.50 -4.65 5.18
C ILE A 14 9.92 -5.92 5.50
N ASN A 15 10.03 -6.73 4.78
CA ASN A 15 10.44 -7.90 5.08
C ASN A 15 11.66 -8.23 4.54
N LYS A 16 12.51 -8.49 5.10
CA LYS A 16 13.68 -8.78 4.62
C LYS A 16 13.87 -10.07 4.42
N GLY A 17 14.11 -10.61 3.88
CA GLY A 17 14.40 -11.85 3.78
C GLY A 17 13.57 -12.60 3.11
N PHE A 18 12.87 -12.28 2.37
CA PHE A 18 12.03 -13.10 1.92
C PHE A 18 12.39 -13.70 0.80
N SER A 19 13.10 -13.33 0.36
CA SER A 19 13.47 -13.86 -0.68
C SER A 19 12.89 -14.94 -1.30
N GLN A 20 12.96 -15.90 -1.10
CA GLN A 20 12.53 -16.92 -1.78
C GLN A 20 11.24 -17.17 -1.73
N ALA A 21 10.59 -16.43 -1.46
CA ALA A 21 9.34 -16.71 -1.27
C ALA A 21 8.73 -16.98 -2.52
N LYS A 22 7.70 -17.54 -2.62
CA LYS A 22 7.10 -17.78 -3.67
C LYS A 22 6.56 -16.60 -4.22
N ILE A 23 6.68 -16.29 -5.35
CA ILE A 23 6.20 -15.16 -5.94
C ILE A 23 4.81 -15.31 -6.31
N ALA A 24 4.00 -14.39 -6.00
CA ALA A 24 2.63 -14.45 -6.33
C ALA A 24 2.49 -14.41 -7.83
N ASN A 25 1.51 -15.06 -8.35
CA ASN A 25 1.21 -15.05 -9.71
C ASN A 25 0.82 -13.64 -10.07
N GLN A 26 1.22 -13.15 -11.20
CA GLN A 26 0.94 -11.78 -11.60
C GLN A 26 -0.56 -11.49 -11.66
N THR A 27 -1.33 -12.44 -12.14
CA THR A 27 -2.77 -12.26 -12.20
C THR A 27 -3.36 -12.08 -10.82
N THR A 28 -2.88 -12.85 -9.86
CA THR A 28 -3.36 -12.74 -8.48
C THR A 28 -2.92 -11.41 -7.88
N LEU A 29 -1.68 -11.02 -8.14
CA LEU A 29 -1.18 -9.76 -7.62
C LEU A 29 -2.02 -8.61 -8.19
N ASP A 30 -2.31 -8.65 -9.48
CA ASP A 30 -3.12 -7.59 -10.09
C ASP A 30 -4.53 -7.57 -9.53
N SER A 31 -5.11 -8.73 -9.29
CA SER A 31 -6.47 -8.81 -8.77
C SER A 31 -6.55 -8.27 -7.37
N ILE A 32 -5.61 -8.67 -6.51
CA ILE A 32 -5.61 -8.18 -5.13
C ILE A 32 -5.29 -6.70 -5.10
N SER A 33 -4.40 -6.25 -5.99
CA SER A 33 -4.05 -4.83 -6.05
C SER A 33 -5.27 -3.99 -6.39
N LYS A 34 -6.14 -4.48 -7.27
CA LYS A 34 -7.35 -3.75 -7.60
C LYS A 34 -8.26 -3.65 -6.40
N ILE A 35 -8.31 -4.69 -5.59
CA ILE A 35 -9.13 -4.68 -4.39
C ILE A 35 -8.55 -3.69 -3.38
N VAL A 36 -7.22 -3.65 -3.25
CA VAL A 36 -6.55 -2.72 -2.35
C VAL A 36 -6.89 -1.29 -2.79
N ILE A 37 -6.80 -1.03 -4.08
CA ILE A 37 -7.08 0.30 -4.60
C ILE A 37 -8.53 0.68 -4.35
N HIS A 38 -9.44 -0.28 -4.52
CA HIS A 38 -10.85 -0.02 -4.29
C HIS A 38 -11.07 0.39 -2.82
N TYR A 39 -10.47 -0.34 -1.89
CA TYR A 39 -10.65 -0.02 -0.48
C TYR A 39 -9.96 1.31 -0.13
N LEU A 40 -8.85 1.61 -0.79
CA LEU A 40 -8.17 2.86 -0.55
C LEU A 40 -9.06 4.01 -1.03
N GLN A 41 -9.68 3.86 -2.18
CA GLN A 41 -10.56 4.88 -2.72
C GLN A 41 -11.80 5.06 -1.85
N ALA A 42 -12.28 3.97 -1.27
CA ALA A 42 -13.44 4.02 -0.41
C ALA A 42 -13.07 4.36 1.04
N LYS A 43 -11.78 4.51 1.31
CA LYS A 43 -11.28 4.85 2.62
C LYS A 43 -11.73 3.86 3.70
N GLN A 44 -11.60 2.58 3.35
CA GLN A 44 -11.99 1.53 4.26
C GLN A 44 -10.78 0.87 4.88
N ALA A 45 -10.31 1.42 5.98
CA ALA A 45 -9.11 0.91 6.64
C ALA A 45 -9.29 -0.53 7.15
N ASP A 46 -10.46 -0.85 7.65
CA ASP A 46 -10.70 -2.20 8.17
C ASP A 46 -10.53 -3.22 7.05
N SER A 47 -11.07 -2.93 5.90
CA SER A 47 -11.04 -3.85 4.78
C SER A 47 -9.62 -4.01 4.25
N LEU A 48 -8.85 -2.92 4.25
CA LEU A 48 -7.47 -2.98 3.84
C LEU A 48 -6.69 -3.88 4.79
N TYR A 49 -6.86 -3.69 6.09
CA TYR A 49 -6.11 -4.47 7.07
C TYR A 49 -6.50 -5.95 6.98
N ALA A 50 -7.73 -6.24 6.63
CA ALA A 50 -8.16 -7.62 6.50
C ALA A 50 -7.44 -8.37 5.39
N LEU A 51 -6.87 -7.64 4.42
CA LEU A 51 -6.13 -8.27 3.35
C LEU A 51 -4.70 -8.57 3.75
N ALA A 52 -4.23 -8.03 4.86
CA ALA A 52 -2.84 -8.14 5.24
C ALA A 52 -2.48 -9.55 5.71
N GLY A 53 -1.25 -9.93 5.47
CA GLY A 53 -0.77 -11.22 5.89
C GLY A 53 -0.23 -11.18 7.30
N GLU A 54 0.23 -12.30 7.78
CA GLU A 54 0.70 -12.40 9.14
C GLU A 54 1.89 -11.53 9.40
N HIS A 55 2.81 -11.46 8.47
CA HIS A 55 4.00 -10.67 8.70
C HIS A 55 3.63 -9.20 8.83
N PHE A 56 2.77 -8.73 7.94
CA PHE A 56 2.31 -7.34 7.99
C PHE A 56 1.64 -7.09 9.35
N LYS A 57 0.75 -8.00 9.77
CA LYS A 57 0.01 -7.81 11.00
C LYS A 57 0.89 -7.90 12.24
N SER A 58 2.01 -8.61 12.15
CA SER A 58 2.91 -8.70 13.27
C SER A 58 3.68 -7.41 13.47
N GLN A 59 3.80 -6.60 12.41
CA GLN A 59 4.54 -5.36 12.49
C GLN A 59 3.66 -4.18 12.81
N LEU A 60 2.38 -4.30 12.55
CA LEU A 60 1.49 -3.16 12.70
C LEU A 60 0.12 -3.68 13.13
N THR A 61 -0.33 -3.27 14.29
CA THR A 61 -1.63 -3.73 14.79
C THR A 61 -2.75 -3.06 14.03
N GLU A 62 -3.92 -3.64 14.08
CA GLU A 62 -5.06 -3.08 13.38
C GLU A 62 -5.37 -1.68 13.88
N GLU A 63 -5.29 -1.46 15.17
CA GLU A 63 -5.58 -0.17 15.73
C GLU A 63 -4.61 0.88 15.22
N ASN A 64 -3.32 0.57 15.19
CA ASN A 64 -2.34 1.50 14.71
C ASN A 64 -2.48 1.72 13.21
N PHE A 65 -2.78 0.68 12.47
CA PHE A 65 -2.98 0.80 11.04
C PHE A 65 -4.15 1.74 10.75
N LYS A 66 -5.25 1.55 11.45
CA LYS A 66 -6.44 2.36 11.20
C LYS A 66 -6.17 3.82 11.59
N SER A 67 -5.42 4.02 12.65
CA SER A 67 -5.10 5.38 13.07
C SER A 67 -4.25 6.07 12.01
N ILE A 68 -3.25 5.39 11.47
CA ILE A 68 -2.41 5.96 10.45
C ILE A 68 -3.24 6.20 9.18
N ALA A 69 -4.04 5.24 8.79
CA ALA A 69 -4.83 5.36 7.57
C ALA A 69 -5.79 6.53 7.67
N ASN A 70 -6.52 6.62 8.75
CA ASN A 70 -7.55 7.64 8.87
C ASN A 70 -6.97 9.03 9.12
N ASN A 71 -5.87 9.12 9.83
CA ASN A 71 -5.33 10.41 10.21
C ASN A 71 -4.24 10.93 9.30
N GLN A 72 -3.53 10.05 8.64
CA GLN A 72 -2.41 10.47 7.84
C GLN A 72 -2.49 10.13 6.37
N VAL A 73 -3.14 9.05 6.02
CA VAL A 73 -3.18 8.62 4.62
C VAL A 73 -4.39 9.16 3.89
N PHE A 74 -5.58 8.85 4.39
CA PHE A 74 -6.79 9.24 3.69
C PHE A 74 -6.91 10.76 3.49
N PRO A 75 -6.47 11.58 4.45
CA PRO A 75 -6.56 13.02 4.23
C PRO A 75 -5.58 13.56 3.20
N LEU A 76 -4.55 12.76 2.84
CA LEU A 76 -3.56 13.26 1.93
C LEU A 76 -4.05 13.42 0.52
N ASN A 77 -4.98 12.60 0.12
CA ASN A 77 -5.35 12.54 -1.29
C ASN A 77 -6.67 11.82 -1.37
N ASP A 78 -7.44 12.00 -2.42
CA ASP A 78 -8.70 11.30 -2.54
C ASP A 78 -8.51 9.94 -3.24
N PHE A 79 -7.30 9.69 -3.74
CA PHE A 79 -6.95 8.41 -4.34
C PHE A 79 -7.87 7.99 -5.50
N GLN A 80 -8.38 8.95 -6.24
CA GLN A 80 -9.31 8.64 -7.31
C GLN A 80 -8.61 8.39 -8.65
N GLN A 81 -7.43 8.96 -8.84
CA GLN A 81 -6.73 8.80 -10.09
C GLN A 81 -5.46 7.99 -9.84
N ILE A 82 -5.55 6.69 -9.97
CA ILE A 82 -4.42 5.80 -9.70
C ILE A 82 -4.08 5.05 -10.96
N THR A 83 -2.83 5.15 -11.41
CA THR A 83 -2.38 4.57 -12.64
C THR A 83 -1.25 3.60 -12.41
N PHE A 84 -1.33 2.43 -13.00
CA PHE A 84 -0.29 1.43 -12.88
C PHE A 84 0.99 1.90 -13.56
N ILE A 85 2.13 1.69 -12.92
CA ILE A 85 3.42 2.04 -13.50
C ILE A 85 4.16 0.80 -13.95
N SER A 86 4.44 -0.11 -13.09
CA SER A 86 5.23 -1.29 -13.44
C SER A 86 5.18 -2.35 -12.35
N THR A 87 5.68 -3.52 -12.67
CA THR A 87 5.86 -4.57 -11.69
C THR A 87 7.34 -4.90 -11.70
N GLU A 88 7.98 -4.80 -10.54
CA GLU A 88 9.37 -5.15 -10.42
C GLU A 88 9.55 -5.98 -9.17
N ASN A 89 10.18 -7.12 -9.28
CA ASN A 89 10.41 -8.01 -8.15
C ASN A 89 9.11 -8.35 -7.44
N SER A 90 8.09 -8.58 -8.21
CA SER A 90 6.77 -8.94 -7.70
C SER A 90 6.12 -7.85 -6.86
N VAL A 91 6.49 -6.61 -7.11
CA VAL A 91 5.87 -5.47 -6.46
C VAL A 91 5.23 -4.62 -7.53
N ASN A 92 3.95 -4.37 -7.41
CA ASN A 92 3.26 -3.49 -8.33
C ASN A 92 3.39 -2.06 -7.84
N SER A 93 3.71 -1.14 -8.74
CA SER A 93 3.78 0.26 -8.38
C SER A 93 2.77 1.05 -9.16
N TYR A 94 2.20 2.03 -8.50
CA TYR A 94 1.17 2.88 -9.08
C TYR A 94 1.46 4.33 -8.77
N LYS A 95 1.00 5.21 -9.64
CA LYS A 95 1.11 6.64 -9.40
C LYS A 95 -0.25 7.12 -8.98
N VAL A 96 -0.33 7.93 -7.94
CA VAL A 96 -1.57 8.50 -7.47
C VAL A 96 -1.50 9.99 -7.77
N ASP A 97 -2.34 10.46 -8.68
CA ASP A 97 -2.33 11.87 -9.03
C ASP A 97 -2.95 12.69 -7.92
N GLY A 98 -2.55 13.91 -7.83
CA GLY A 98 -3.10 14.81 -6.84
C GLY A 98 -2.04 15.74 -6.32
N THR A 99 -2.34 16.39 -5.24
CA THR A 99 -1.42 17.29 -4.60
C THR A 99 -1.39 16.91 -3.14
N PRO A 100 -0.39 16.18 -2.73
CA PRO A 100 0.80 15.80 -3.49
C PRO A 100 0.58 14.54 -4.32
N GLU A 101 1.44 14.33 -5.30
CA GLU A 101 1.41 13.10 -6.04
C GLU A 101 2.06 12.02 -5.18
N LEU A 102 1.53 10.84 -5.22
CA LEU A 102 2.02 9.77 -4.37
C LEU A 102 2.35 8.52 -5.19
N LYS A 103 3.11 7.64 -4.59
CA LYS A 103 3.45 6.38 -5.20
C LYS A 103 2.95 5.29 -4.27
N LEU A 104 2.28 4.32 -4.84
CA LEU A 104 1.72 3.22 -4.08
C LEU A 104 2.41 1.94 -4.50
N LEU A 105 2.88 1.17 -3.54
CA LEU A 105 3.54 -0.09 -3.80
C LEU A 105 2.78 -1.21 -3.11
N ILE A 106 2.54 -2.28 -3.84
CA ILE A 106 1.76 -3.41 -3.33
C ILE A 106 2.45 -4.72 -3.67
N SER A 107 2.62 -5.58 -2.70
CA SER A 107 3.09 -6.93 -2.97
C SER A 107 2.36 -7.91 -2.05
N LEU A 108 2.42 -9.18 -2.41
CA LEU A 108 1.75 -10.22 -1.64
C LEU A 108 2.76 -11.23 -1.12
N ASP A 109 2.40 -11.90 -0.05
CA ASP A 109 3.25 -12.94 0.50
C ASP A 109 2.91 -14.27 -0.18
N GLY A 110 3.49 -15.34 0.28
CA GLY A 110 3.28 -16.65 -0.33
C GLY A 110 1.88 -17.20 -0.19
N LYS A 111 1.04 -16.58 0.62
CA LYS A 111 -0.33 -17.00 0.77
C LYS A 111 -1.29 -16.03 0.14
N ASN A 112 -0.77 -15.16 -0.73
CA ASN A 112 -1.56 -14.18 -1.44
C ASN A 112 -2.21 -13.14 -0.53
N LYS A 113 -1.54 -12.87 0.59
CA LYS A 113 -2.00 -11.82 1.49
C LYS A 113 -1.07 -10.65 1.33
N LEU A 114 -1.56 -9.48 1.69
CA LEU A 114 -0.80 -8.24 1.51
C LEU A 114 0.44 -8.28 2.36
N GLU A 115 1.59 -8.11 1.75
CA GLU A 115 2.83 -8.07 2.48
C GLU A 115 3.40 -6.67 2.44
N THR A 116 3.34 -5.97 1.32
CA THR A 116 3.80 -4.61 1.22
C THR A 116 2.64 -3.73 0.86
N PHE A 117 2.45 -2.67 1.60
CA PHE A 117 1.47 -1.67 1.27
C PHE A 117 2.15 -0.38 1.70
N LEU A 118 2.71 0.34 0.74
CA LEU A 118 3.50 1.50 1.06
C LEU A 118 3.03 2.68 0.25
N ILE A 119 2.84 3.80 0.88
CA ILE A 119 2.45 5.02 0.21
C ILE A 119 3.51 6.04 0.54
N GLN A 120 4.09 6.62 -0.48
CA GLN A 120 5.17 7.56 -0.28
C GLN A 120 5.07 8.66 -1.32
N PRO A 121 5.80 9.74 -1.16
CA PRO A 121 5.76 10.81 -2.17
C PRO A 121 6.27 10.27 -3.49
N PHE A 122 5.72 10.78 -4.58
CA PHE A 122 6.15 10.32 -5.87
C PHE A 122 7.32 11.19 -6.29
N ASN A 123 8.46 10.59 -6.50
CA ASN A 123 9.58 11.35 -6.90
C ASN A 123 9.95 11.02 -8.27
N ASN A 124 10.34 11.95 -9.04
CA ASN A 124 10.72 11.67 -10.39
C ASN A 124 12.14 11.44 -10.54
#